data_8711fd87f1f1a8f34f82c822357ef544
#
_entry.id   8711fd87f1f1a8f34f82c822357ef544
#
_cell.length_a   1.000
_cell.length_b   1.000
_cell.length_c   1.000
_cell.angle_alpha   90.00
_cell.angle_beta   90.00
_cell.angle_gamma   90.00
#
_symmetry.space_group_name_H-M   'P 1'
#
loop_
_entity.id
_entity.type
_entity.pdbx_description
1 polymer ?
#
loop_
_entity_poly.entity_id
_entity_poly.type
_entity_poly.pdbx_seq_one_letter_code
_entity_poly.pdbx_strand_id
1 'polypeptide(L)'
;MKKKDIFNKLSEITNGDFIVVGDASIVCHGLKRECDNLCIYSNDNISVPGIDVIVGEVDSYDLIDNYKFMKLEDCMDLKIKEDEVGNKTIIKKIKLYLETLDNYKYERDLRNKGYCLIGGVDEVGRGPLVGPVVAACCVLPENFNLDGLTDSKKLSEKKRDYFFEEIKKQAITYGIGIVSEKRIDEINIYQATKEAMIMAINQCDPKPEFVLTDAMKLDIDIPITPIIKGDLKSITISAASVLAKVTRDRMMYELDKKYPMYDFKSNVGYPTKKHLEAIEKYGIIPEHRRSYGPVADYLEGKDDNCDL
;
A
#
# COMPACT_ATOMS: atom_id res chain seq x y z
N MET A 1 -15.93 -22.83 3.62
CA MET A 1 -16.05 -22.45 5.05
C MET A 1 -15.36 -21.11 5.27
N LYS A 2 -15.94 -20.22 6.05
CA LYS A 2 -15.33 -18.97 6.49
C LYS A 2 -14.51 -19.20 7.75
N LYS A 3 -13.60 -18.27 8.08
CA LYS A 3 -12.74 -18.37 9.28
C LYS A 3 -13.50 -18.78 10.55
N LYS A 4 -14.65 -18.15 10.82
CA LYS A 4 -15.50 -18.47 11.99
C LYS A 4 -15.97 -19.93 12.00
N ASP A 5 -16.34 -20.47 10.82
CA ASP A 5 -16.84 -21.84 10.71
C ASP A 5 -15.72 -22.85 10.93
N ILE A 6 -14.49 -22.51 10.49
CA ILE A 6 -13.28 -23.31 10.74
C ILE A 6 -13.04 -23.41 12.25
N PHE A 7 -13.01 -22.28 12.98
CA PHE A 7 -12.79 -22.29 14.43
C PHE A 7 -13.90 -23.02 15.20
N ASN A 8 -15.16 -22.90 14.77
CA ASN A 8 -16.25 -23.67 15.37
C ASN A 8 -16.01 -25.18 15.23
N LYS A 9 -15.61 -25.66 14.03
CA LYS A 9 -15.31 -27.08 13.83
C LYS A 9 -14.06 -27.53 14.60
N LEU A 10 -13.00 -26.70 14.67
CA LEU A 10 -11.81 -27.03 15.44
C LEU A 10 -12.10 -27.17 16.93
N SER A 11 -13.04 -26.40 17.47
CA SER A 11 -13.46 -26.51 18.87
C SER A 11 -14.19 -27.81 19.21
N GLU A 12 -14.67 -28.56 18.21
CA GLU A 12 -15.29 -29.89 18.39
C GLU A 12 -14.25 -31.01 18.52
N ILE A 13 -12.98 -30.75 18.16
CA ILE A 13 -11.87 -31.71 18.30
C ILE A 13 -11.36 -31.68 19.74
N THR A 14 -11.70 -32.70 20.50
CA THR A 14 -11.39 -32.75 21.95
C THR A 14 -10.06 -33.41 22.30
N ASN A 15 -9.48 -34.21 21.40
CA ASN A 15 -8.27 -34.96 21.66
C ASN A 15 -7.32 -34.98 20.45
N GLY A 16 -6.05 -35.00 20.71
CA GLY A 16 -4.94 -35.14 19.74
C GLY A 16 -4.25 -33.83 19.35
N ASP A 17 -3.01 -33.95 18.93
CA ASP A 17 -2.24 -32.82 18.36
C ASP A 17 -2.44 -32.81 16.84
N PHE A 18 -2.78 -31.66 16.30
CA PHE A 18 -3.05 -31.51 14.88
C PHE A 18 -2.63 -30.12 14.36
N ILE A 19 -2.40 -30.03 13.06
CA ILE A 19 -2.08 -28.80 12.35
C ILE A 19 -3.08 -28.62 11.21
N VAL A 20 -3.72 -27.46 11.13
CA VAL A 20 -4.64 -27.09 10.02
C VAL A 20 -3.82 -26.80 8.78
N VAL A 21 -4.17 -27.41 7.66
CA VAL A 21 -3.38 -27.39 6.44
C VAL A 21 -4.17 -26.85 5.22
N GLY A 22 -3.47 -26.59 4.14
CA GLY A 22 -4.05 -26.24 2.85
C GLY A 22 -4.88 -24.95 2.88
N ASP A 23 -5.98 -24.96 2.16
CA ASP A 23 -6.85 -23.79 1.99
C ASP A 23 -7.43 -23.24 3.31
N ALA A 24 -7.70 -24.10 4.27
CA ALA A 24 -8.20 -23.69 5.59
C ALA A 24 -7.14 -22.87 6.34
N SER A 25 -5.86 -23.24 6.27
CA SER A 25 -4.77 -22.45 6.83
C SER A 25 -4.67 -21.08 6.14
N ILE A 26 -4.74 -21.03 4.81
CA ILE A 26 -4.73 -19.76 4.05
C ILE A 26 -5.90 -18.84 4.43
N VAL A 27 -7.09 -19.40 4.68
CA VAL A 27 -8.26 -18.64 5.16
C VAL A 27 -8.01 -18.05 6.54
N CYS A 28 -7.44 -18.84 7.46
CA CYS A 28 -7.15 -18.40 8.82
C CYS A 28 -6.05 -17.33 8.90
N HIS A 29 -5.10 -17.34 7.95
CA HIS A 29 -4.13 -16.25 7.76
C HIS A 29 -4.74 -15.01 7.06
N GLY A 30 -6.02 -15.04 6.67
CA GLY A 30 -6.72 -13.89 6.09
C GLY A 30 -6.48 -13.64 4.60
N LEU A 31 -5.78 -14.52 3.90
CA LEU A 31 -5.44 -14.35 2.48
C LEU A 31 -6.48 -14.92 1.51
N LYS A 32 -7.37 -15.76 1.99
CA LYS A 32 -8.54 -16.30 1.28
C LYS A 32 -9.81 -16.03 2.10
N ARG A 33 -10.96 -15.87 1.46
CA ARG A 33 -12.22 -15.59 2.18
C ARG A 33 -12.87 -16.83 2.79
N GLU A 34 -12.76 -17.96 2.08
CA GLU A 34 -13.38 -19.24 2.46
C GLU A 34 -12.67 -20.42 1.78
N CYS A 35 -12.85 -21.60 2.30
CA CYS A 35 -12.41 -22.87 1.71
C CYS A 35 -13.58 -23.86 1.64
N ASP A 36 -13.47 -24.86 0.79
CA ASP A 36 -14.50 -25.90 0.62
C ASP A 36 -14.43 -26.92 1.76
N ASN A 37 -13.22 -27.40 2.06
CA ASN A 37 -12.96 -28.42 3.07
C ASN A 37 -12.04 -27.93 4.17
N LEU A 38 -12.16 -28.55 5.35
CA LEU A 38 -11.19 -28.43 6.45
C LEU A 38 -10.31 -29.69 6.46
N CYS A 39 -9.01 -29.50 6.21
CA CYS A 39 -8.01 -30.56 6.30
C CYS A 39 -7.08 -30.32 7.48
N ILE A 40 -6.73 -31.40 8.20
CA ILE A 40 -5.73 -31.37 9.26
C ILE A 40 -4.71 -32.48 9.06
N TYR A 41 -3.45 -32.22 9.44
CA TYR A 41 -2.43 -33.24 9.65
C TYR A 41 -2.36 -33.61 11.13
N SER A 42 -2.33 -34.92 11.42
CA SER A 42 -2.13 -35.44 12.76
C SER A 42 -1.39 -36.78 12.70
N ASN A 43 -0.53 -37.04 13.69
CA ASN A 43 0.06 -38.34 13.93
C ASN A 43 -0.86 -39.26 14.74
N ASP A 44 -1.86 -38.65 15.38
CA ASP A 44 -2.89 -39.38 16.14
C ASP A 44 -4.00 -39.89 15.22
N ASN A 45 -4.59 -41.01 15.59
CA ASN A 45 -5.73 -41.58 14.87
C ASN A 45 -7.01 -40.81 15.22
N ILE A 46 -7.13 -39.57 14.69
CA ILE A 46 -8.25 -38.68 14.91
C ILE A 46 -9.30 -38.93 13.84
N SER A 47 -10.56 -39.09 14.23
CA SER A 47 -11.71 -39.15 13.32
C SER A 47 -12.74 -38.10 13.74
N VAL A 48 -12.96 -37.11 12.87
CA VAL A 48 -13.94 -36.04 13.11
C VAL A 48 -14.86 -35.91 11.90
N PRO A 49 -16.19 -35.98 12.09
CA PRO A 49 -17.14 -35.86 10.99
C PRO A 49 -16.97 -34.55 10.20
N GLY A 50 -16.78 -34.65 8.89
CA GLY A 50 -16.67 -33.51 7.98
C GLY A 50 -15.33 -32.76 8.06
N ILE A 51 -14.28 -33.42 8.56
CA ILE A 51 -12.90 -32.97 8.54
C ILE A 51 -12.06 -34.05 7.86
N ASP A 52 -11.28 -33.68 6.86
CA ASP A 52 -10.35 -34.59 6.19
C ASP A 52 -9.08 -34.69 7.05
N VAL A 53 -8.80 -35.86 7.59
CA VAL A 53 -7.60 -36.14 8.38
C VAL A 53 -6.55 -36.82 7.51
N ILE A 54 -5.38 -36.23 7.45
CA ILE A 54 -4.22 -36.77 6.75
C ILE A 54 -3.17 -37.13 7.79
N VAL A 55 -2.71 -38.38 7.78
CA VAL A 55 -1.63 -38.83 8.67
C VAL A 55 -0.30 -38.27 8.14
N GLY A 56 0.38 -37.49 8.96
CA GLY A 56 1.66 -36.86 8.59
C GLY A 56 2.14 -35.82 9.61
N GLU A 57 3.38 -35.43 9.45
CA GLU A 57 4.02 -34.40 10.27
C GLU A 57 4.22 -33.12 9.47
N VAL A 58 4.12 -31.99 10.14
CA VAL A 58 4.52 -30.68 9.65
C VAL A 58 5.54 -30.10 10.62
N ASP A 59 6.74 -29.85 10.14
CA ASP A 59 7.87 -29.43 10.97
C ASP A 59 7.73 -28.01 11.53
N SER A 60 6.88 -27.18 10.92
CA SER A 60 6.69 -25.80 11.34
C SER A 60 5.23 -25.34 11.18
N TYR A 61 4.78 -24.49 12.13
CA TYR A 61 3.41 -23.97 12.16
C TYR A 61 3.36 -22.57 12.76
N ASP A 62 2.29 -21.84 12.43
CA ASP A 62 1.90 -20.59 13.08
C ASP A 62 0.78 -20.83 14.09
N LEU A 63 0.78 -20.13 15.21
CA LEU A 63 -0.30 -20.15 16.18
C LEU A 63 -1.31 -19.04 15.90
N ILE A 64 -2.57 -19.40 15.66
CA ILE A 64 -3.67 -18.46 15.48
C ILE A 64 -4.80 -18.89 16.43
N ASP A 65 -5.18 -18.05 17.37
CA ASP A 65 -6.20 -18.32 18.37
C ASP A 65 -6.01 -19.68 19.09
N ASN A 66 -4.75 -20.01 19.47
CA ASN A 66 -4.32 -21.25 20.13
C ASN A 66 -4.36 -22.53 19.28
N TYR A 67 -4.68 -22.46 18.00
CA TYR A 67 -4.59 -23.59 17.08
C TYR A 67 -3.34 -23.50 16.22
N LYS A 68 -2.77 -24.65 15.86
CA LYS A 68 -1.63 -24.78 14.96
C LYS A 68 -2.08 -24.72 13.51
N PHE A 69 -1.49 -23.85 12.72
CA PHE A 69 -1.74 -23.72 11.28
C PHE A 69 -0.44 -23.87 10.50
N MET A 70 -0.50 -24.60 9.38
CA MET A 70 0.62 -24.69 8.46
C MET A 70 1.09 -23.29 8.05
N LYS A 71 2.39 -23.06 8.03
CA LYS A 71 2.96 -21.79 7.59
C LYS A 71 2.59 -21.48 6.14
N LEU A 72 2.51 -20.21 5.83
CA LEU A 72 2.10 -19.77 4.49
C LEU A 72 3.11 -20.15 3.40
N GLU A 73 4.42 -20.27 3.75
CA GLU A 73 5.45 -20.77 2.86
C GLU A 73 5.14 -22.22 2.42
N ASP A 74 4.82 -23.08 3.38
CA ASP A 74 4.48 -24.49 3.11
C ASP A 74 3.17 -24.62 2.34
N CYS A 75 2.17 -23.75 2.64
CA CYS A 75 0.94 -23.65 1.85
C CYS A 75 1.21 -23.22 0.41
N MET A 76 2.16 -22.30 0.20
CA MET A 76 2.56 -21.86 -1.14
C MET A 76 3.19 -22.99 -1.94
N ASP A 77 4.07 -23.78 -1.33
CA ASP A 77 4.74 -24.92 -1.96
C ASP A 77 3.75 -26.02 -2.34
N LEU A 78 2.74 -26.29 -1.50
CA LEU A 78 1.64 -27.19 -1.85
C LEU A 78 0.87 -26.68 -3.06
N LYS A 79 0.51 -25.39 -3.11
CA LYS A 79 -0.22 -24.80 -4.23
C LYS A 79 0.58 -24.78 -5.54
N ILE A 80 1.90 -24.67 -5.47
CA ILE A 80 2.79 -24.81 -6.64
C ILE A 80 2.75 -26.24 -7.17
N LYS A 81 2.77 -27.24 -6.30
CA LYS A 81 2.71 -28.66 -6.69
C LYS A 81 1.38 -29.07 -7.32
N GLU A 82 0.27 -28.46 -6.90
CA GLU A 82 -1.07 -28.74 -7.42
C GLU A 82 -1.31 -28.20 -8.84
N ASP A 83 -0.50 -27.24 -9.31
CA ASP A 83 -0.49 -26.60 -10.67
C ASP A 83 -1.88 -26.25 -11.27
N GLU A 84 -2.87 -25.91 -10.44
CA GLU A 84 -4.18 -25.47 -10.89
C GLU A 84 -4.18 -23.99 -11.31
N VAL A 85 -5.00 -23.62 -12.31
CA VAL A 85 -5.08 -22.24 -12.83
C VAL A 85 -5.46 -21.22 -11.74
N GLY A 86 -6.31 -21.61 -10.79
CA GLY A 86 -6.73 -20.78 -9.65
C GLY A 86 -5.60 -20.50 -8.66
N ASN A 87 -4.60 -21.36 -8.57
CA ASN A 87 -3.51 -21.26 -7.59
C ASN A 87 -2.56 -20.12 -7.87
N LYS A 88 -2.37 -19.69 -9.13
CA LYS A 88 -1.49 -18.55 -9.48
C LYS A 88 -1.84 -17.27 -8.72
N THR A 89 -3.12 -17.00 -8.54
CA THR A 89 -3.57 -15.79 -7.82
C THR A 89 -3.29 -15.90 -6.32
N ILE A 90 -3.52 -17.08 -5.71
CA ILE A 90 -3.29 -17.26 -4.28
C ILE A 90 -1.80 -17.31 -3.97
N ILE A 91 -0.99 -17.99 -4.77
CA ILE A 91 0.47 -18.00 -4.67
C ILE A 91 1.02 -16.57 -4.70
N LYS A 92 0.54 -15.74 -5.64
CA LYS A 92 0.94 -14.32 -5.72
C LYS A 92 0.57 -13.53 -4.46
N LYS A 93 -0.58 -13.81 -3.85
CA LYS A 93 -1.01 -13.16 -2.59
C LYS A 93 -0.16 -13.59 -1.41
N ILE A 94 0.11 -14.91 -1.27
CA ILE A 94 0.97 -15.43 -0.20
C ILE A 94 2.37 -14.83 -0.33
N LYS A 95 2.97 -14.90 -1.52
CA LYS A 95 4.29 -14.32 -1.77
C LYS A 95 4.36 -12.84 -1.40
N LEU A 96 3.37 -12.04 -1.83
CA LEU A 96 3.31 -10.63 -1.47
C LEU A 96 3.20 -10.44 0.05
N TYR A 97 2.36 -11.23 0.73
CA TYR A 97 2.20 -11.14 2.18
C TYR A 97 3.52 -11.45 2.90
N LEU A 98 4.21 -12.53 2.53
CA LEU A 98 5.51 -12.90 3.09
C LEU A 98 6.56 -11.81 2.88
N GLU A 99 6.59 -11.20 1.69
CA GLU A 99 7.46 -10.05 1.41
C GLU A 99 7.15 -8.81 2.27
N THR A 100 5.93 -8.71 2.82
CA THR A 100 5.52 -7.58 3.68
C THR A 100 5.75 -7.83 5.18
N LEU A 101 6.08 -9.05 5.59
CA LEU A 101 6.38 -9.36 6.99
C LEU A 101 7.71 -8.75 7.46
N ASP A 102 8.63 -8.52 6.54
CA ASP A 102 9.92 -7.89 6.79
C ASP A 102 10.10 -6.66 5.90
N ASN A 103 9.50 -5.56 6.31
CA ASN A 103 9.56 -4.30 5.57
C ASN A 103 10.90 -3.54 5.73
N TYR A 104 11.86 -4.11 6.46
CA TYR A 104 13.24 -3.60 6.58
C TYR A 104 14.23 -4.33 5.66
N LYS A 105 13.79 -5.35 4.93
CA LYS A 105 14.66 -6.22 4.16
C LYS A 105 15.50 -5.45 3.13
N TYR A 106 14.88 -4.56 2.37
CA TYR A 106 15.58 -3.80 1.32
C TYR A 106 16.64 -2.88 1.89
N GLU A 107 16.34 -2.19 2.97
CA GLU A 107 17.27 -1.30 3.65
C GLU A 107 18.43 -2.09 4.26
N ARG A 108 18.17 -3.22 4.90
CA ARG A 108 19.18 -4.10 5.47
C ARG A 108 20.11 -4.68 4.39
N ASP A 109 19.55 -5.14 3.27
CA ASP A 109 20.32 -5.66 2.14
C ASP A 109 21.24 -4.59 1.53
N LEU A 110 20.80 -3.33 1.47
CA LEU A 110 21.60 -2.21 1.00
C LEU A 110 22.67 -1.79 2.00
N ARG A 111 22.37 -1.80 3.31
CA ARG A 111 23.37 -1.53 4.35
C ARG A 111 24.50 -2.58 4.36
N ASN A 112 24.16 -3.85 4.13
CA ASN A 112 25.14 -4.93 3.97
C ASN A 112 26.05 -4.73 2.73
N LYS A 113 25.62 -3.91 1.74
CA LYS A 113 26.43 -3.50 0.59
C LYS A 113 27.23 -2.20 0.84
N GLY A 114 27.12 -1.61 2.04
CA GLY A 114 27.88 -0.42 2.44
C GLY A 114 27.14 0.91 2.27
N TYR A 115 25.88 0.93 1.85
CA TYR A 115 25.08 2.17 1.79
C TYR A 115 24.54 2.53 3.17
N CYS A 116 24.76 3.76 3.63
CA CYS A 116 24.26 4.24 4.93
C CYS A 116 23.00 5.11 4.80
N LEU A 117 22.94 5.95 3.77
CA LEU A 117 21.84 6.88 3.55
C LEU A 117 20.92 6.36 2.44
N ILE A 118 19.90 5.58 2.86
CA ILE A 118 18.95 4.96 1.94
C ILE A 118 17.66 5.78 1.95
N GLY A 119 17.32 6.40 0.82
CA GLY A 119 16.10 7.19 0.65
C GLY A 119 14.96 6.33 0.13
N GLY A 120 13.80 6.35 0.79
CA GLY A 120 12.54 5.83 0.25
C GLY A 120 11.73 6.96 -0.36
N VAL A 121 11.11 6.74 -1.53
CA VAL A 121 10.34 7.76 -2.25
C VAL A 121 8.98 7.21 -2.66
N ASP A 122 7.93 7.99 -2.37
CA ASP A 122 6.55 7.70 -2.78
C ASP A 122 5.83 8.97 -3.18
N GLU A 123 4.71 8.84 -3.95
CA GLU A 123 3.88 9.95 -4.37
C GLU A 123 2.41 9.79 -4.00
N VAL A 124 1.70 10.89 -3.99
CA VAL A 124 0.24 10.96 -3.83
C VAL A 124 -0.37 12.02 -4.74
N GLY A 125 -1.59 11.80 -5.16
CA GLY A 125 -2.34 12.81 -5.91
C GLY A 125 -2.23 12.68 -7.42
N ARG A 126 -1.97 11.49 -7.97
CA ARG A 126 -1.97 11.27 -9.44
C ARG A 126 -3.36 11.26 -10.04
N GLY A 127 -4.34 10.62 -9.36
CA GLY A 127 -5.71 10.44 -9.89
C GLY A 127 -6.71 11.58 -9.65
N PRO A 128 -6.55 12.49 -8.66
CA PRO A 128 -7.47 13.60 -8.43
C PRO A 128 -7.57 14.56 -9.61
N LEU A 129 -8.75 15.19 -9.75
CA LEU A 129 -9.03 16.24 -10.76
C LEU A 129 -8.48 17.61 -10.32
N VAL A 130 -8.09 17.78 -9.06
CA VAL A 130 -7.76 19.06 -8.43
C VAL A 130 -6.48 18.96 -7.65
N GLY A 131 -5.70 20.05 -7.67
CA GLY A 131 -4.54 20.27 -6.85
C GLY A 131 -3.27 19.52 -7.32
N PRO A 132 -2.18 19.66 -6.58
CA PRO A 132 -0.87 19.18 -6.98
C PRO A 132 -0.72 17.67 -6.89
N VAL A 133 0.31 17.13 -7.55
CA VAL A 133 0.95 15.88 -7.19
C VAL A 133 2.04 16.19 -6.16
N VAL A 134 2.12 15.38 -5.11
CA VAL A 134 3.07 15.55 -4.01
C VAL A 134 3.87 14.25 -3.88
N ALA A 135 5.19 14.36 -3.82
CA ALA A 135 6.08 13.26 -3.50
C ALA A 135 6.89 13.58 -2.24
N ALA A 136 7.33 12.57 -1.54
CA ALA A 136 8.28 12.71 -0.45
C ALA A 136 9.45 11.74 -0.62
N CYS A 137 10.61 12.15 -0.13
CA CYS A 137 11.77 11.30 0.08
C CYS A 137 12.06 11.27 1.57
N CYS A 138 12.36 10.09 2.13
CA CYS A 138 12.68 9.94 3.54
C CYS A 138 13.88 9.02 3.74
N VAL A 139 14.87 9.46 4.51
CA VAL A 139 16.05 8.67 4.94
C VAL A 139 15.92 8.40 6.43
N LEU A 140 15.82 7.12 6.78
CA LEU A 140 15.64 6.70 8.17
C LEU A 140 16.95 6.16 8.77
N PRO A 141 17.17 6.34 10.09
CA PRO A 141 18.29 5.72 10.78
C PRO A 141 18.14 4.19 10.81
N GLU A 142 19.24 3.48 11.01
CA GLU A 142 19.24 2.02 11.03
C GLU A 142 18.37 1.43 12.14
N ASN A 143 18.34 2.08 13.29
CA ASN A 143 17.57 1.67 14.47
C ASN A 143 16.15 2.27 14.49
N PHE A 144 15.66 2.79 13.36
CA PHE A 144 14.29 3.30 13.27
C PHE A 144 13.30 2.18 13.55
N ASN A 145 12.38 2.43 14.46
CA ASN A 145 11.26 1.54 14.75
C ASN A 145 10.00 2.36 15.03
N LEU A 146 8.96 2.06 14.26
CA LEU A 146 7.65 2.67 14.42
C LEU A 146 6.57 1.64 14.12
N ASP A 147 6.13 0.95 15.17
CA ASP A 147 5.21 -0.17 15.08
C ASP A 147 3.91 0.18 14.35
N GLY A 148 3.62 -0.63 13.31
CA GLY A 148 2.43 -0.49 12.50
C GLY A 148 2.52 0.58 11.42
N LEU A 149 3.71 1.11 11.13
CA LEU A 149 3.96 1.91 9.94
C LEU A 149 3.88 1.01 8.69
N THR A 150 3.01 1.38 7.76
CA THR A 150 2.73 0.65 6.50
C THR A 150 2.10 1.60 5.50
N ASP A 151 1.61 1.10 4.36
CA ASP A 151 0.85 1.86 3.36
C ASP A 151 -0.11 2.88 4.01
N SER A 152 0.10 4.14 3.72
CA SER A 152 -0.65 5.27 4.31
C SER A 152 -2.17 5.18 4.10
N LYS A 153 -2.63 4.49 3.05
CA LYS A 153 -4.05 4.28 2.73
C LYS A 153 -4.75 3.32 3.68
N LYS A 154 -3.98 2.45 4.35
CA LYS A 154 -4.51 1.51 5.36
C LYS A 154 -4.58 2.11 6.77
N LEU A 155 -3.96 3.26 6.99
CA LEU A 155 -3.92 3.94 8.27
C LEU A 155 -5.14 4.87 8.43
N SER A 156 -5.66 4.99 9.65
CA SER A 156 -6.61 6.05 10.00
C SER A 156 -5.93 7.43 9.93
N GLU A 157 -6.70 8.50 9.72
CA GLU A 157 -6.19 9.88 9.68
C GLU A 157 -5.38 10.22 10.93
N LYS A 158 -5.93 9.95 12.12
CA LYS A 158 -5.25 10.16 13.40
C LYS A 158 -3.90 9.42 13.49
N LYS A 159 -3.84 8.21 12.95
CA LYS A 159 -2.61 7.41 12.97
C LYS A 159 -1.59 7.93 11.96
N ARG A 160 -2.06 8.41 10.78
CA ARG A 160 -1.20 9.08 9.79
C ARG A 160 -0.59 10.37 10.35
N ASP A 161 -1.38 11.21 11.02
CA ASP A 161 -0.88 12.45 11.64
C ASP A 161 0.16 12.16 12.72
N TYR A 162 -0.07 11.16 13.57
CA TYR A 162 0.91 10.72 14.56
C TYR A 162 2.21 10.26 13.89
N PHE A 163 2.12 9.38 12.88
CA PHE A 163 3.30 8.90 12.16
C PHE A 163 4.03 10.02 11.41
N PHE A 164 3.31 10.96 10.82
CA PHE A 164 3.90 12.11 10.15
C PHE A 164 4.84 12.90 11.07
N GLU A 165 4.40 13.21 12.29
CA GLU A 165 5.22 13.94 13.25
C GLU A 165 6.39 13.10 13.78
N GLU A 166 6.17 11.80 14.06
CA GLU A 166 7.25 10.91 14.51
C GLU A 166 8.30 10.65 13.41
N ILE A 167 7.90 10.48 12.16
CA ILE A 167 8.83 10.34 11.03
C ILE A 167 9.69 11.61 10.90
N LYS A 168 9.09 12.78 10.90
CA LYS A 168 9.83 14.05 10.81
C LYS A 168 10.84 14.25 11.94
N LYS A 169 10.52 13.78 13.13
CA LYS A 169 11.38 13.87 14.31
C LYS A 169 12.55 12.90 14.27
N GLN A 170 12.36 11.71 13.73
CA GLN A 170 13.32 10.62 13.78
C GLN A 170 14.12 10.44 12.48
N ALA A 171 13.63 10.92 11.34
CA ALA A 171 14.34 10.82 10.07
C ALA A 171 15.70 11.54 10.12
N ILE A 172 16.70 10.95 9.48
CA ILE A 172 18.00 11.63 9.26
C ILE A 172 17.79 12.86 8.40
N THR A 173 17.00 12.70 7.34
CA THR A 173 16.58 13.79 6.46
C THR A 173 15.30 13.39 5.71
N TYR A 174 14.54 14.37 5.27
CA TYR A 174 13.41 14.19 4.37
C TYR A 174 13.24 15.41 3.47
N GLY A 175 12.61 15.20 2.32
CA GLY A 175 12.25 16.26 1.40
C GLY A 175 10.84 16.04 0.85
N ILE A 176 10.16 17.12 0.45
CA ILE A 176 8.80 17.08 -0.10
C ILE A 176 8.77 17.86 -1.40
N GLY A 177 8.55 17.17 -2.51
CA GLY A 177 8.37 17.77 -3.83
C GLY A 177 6.90 17.98 -4.16
N ILE A 178 6.57 19.16 -4.65
CA ILE A 178 5.19 19.55 -5.00
C ILE A 178 5.21 20.10 -6.43
N VAL A 179 4.38 19.49 -7.29
CA VAL A 179 4.21 19.95 -8.67
C VAL A 179 2.76 20.33 -8.89
N SER A 180 2.53 21.57 -9.34
CA SER A 180 1.19 22.16 -9.44
C SER A 180 0.34 21.50 -10.55
N GLU A 181 -0.97 21.71 -10.46
CA GLU A 181 -1.95 21.32 -11.46
C GLU A 181 -1.64 21.90 -12.87
N LYS A 182 -1.15 23.15 -12.92
CA LYS A 182 -0.76 23.79 -14.19
C LYS A 182 0.42 23.04 -14.83
N ARG A 183 1.42 22.71 -14.03
CA ARG A 183 2.56 21.94 -14.53
C ARG A 183 2.17 20.53 -14.95
N ILE A 184 1.20 19.90 -14.25
CA ILE A 184 0.63 18.61 -14.66
C ILE A 184 -0.02 18.72 -16.06
N ASP A 185 -0.78 19.79 -16.31
CA ASP A 185 -1.40 20.03 -17.62
C ASP A 185 -0.38 20.25 -18.74
N GLU A 186 0.79 20.84 -18.43
CA GLU A 186 1.87 21.08 -19.40
C GLU A 186 2.64 19.81 -19.80
N ILE A 187 2.97 18.95 -18.81
CA ILE A 187 3.95 17.86 -19.01
C ILE A 187 3.37 16.47 -18.81
N ASN A 188 2.09 16.34 -18.50
CA ASN A 188 1.33 15.18 -18.07
C ASN A 188 1.70 14.69 -16.64
N ILE A 189 0.78 13.89 -16.05
CA ILE A 189 0.92 13.40 -14.65
C ILE A 189 2.13 12.49 -14.45
N TYR A 190 2.54 11.70 -15.45
CA TYR A 190 3.69 10.81 -15.32
C TYR A 190 4.99 11.59 -15.15
N GLN A 191 5.21 12.60 -16.00
CA GLN A 191 6.39 13.47 -15.92
C GLN A 191 6.34 14.36 -14.66
N ALA A 192 5.17 14.91 -14.33
CA ALA A 192 4.99 15.71 -13.12
C ALA A 192 5.28 14.89 -11.84
N THR A 193 4.92 13.61 -11.81
CA THR A 193 5.26 12.71 -10.70
C THR A 193 6.76 12.52 -10.58
N LYS A 194 7.48 12.28 -11.69
CA LYS A 194 8.95 12.20 -11.69
C LYS A 194 9.60 13.50 -11.21
N GLU A 195 9.12 14.64 -11.70
CA GLU A 195 9.60 15.96 -11.29
C GLU A 195 9.42 16.14 -9.77
N ALA A 196 8.23 15.82 -9.21
CA ALA A 196 7.99 15.89 -7.78
C ALA A 196 8.91 14.97 -6.97
N MET A 197 9.14 13.72 -7.42
CA MET A 197 10.04 12.79 -6.75
C MET A 197 11.50 13.31 -6.76
N ILE A 198 11.99 13.82 -7.90
CA ILE A 198 13.33 14.39 -8.01
C ILE A 198 13.46 15.63 -7.13
N MET A 199 12.45 16.49 -7.07
CA MET A 199 12.42 17.64 -6.15
C MET A 199 12.53 17.19 -4.69
N ALA A 200 11.79 16.15 -4.29
CA ALA A 200 11.84 15.60 -2.93
C ALA A 200 13.24 15.05 -2.59
N ILE A 201 13.87 14.30 -3.50
CA ILE A 201 15.21 13.77 -3.32
C ILE A 201 16.25 14.93 -3.19
N ASN A 202 16.12 15.96 -4.02
CA ASN A 202 17.03 17.09 -4.02
C ASN A 202 16.94 17.98 -2.78
N GLN A 203 15.81 17.96 -2.05
CA GLN A 203 15.64 18.68 -0.79
C GLN A 203 16.26 17.96 0.42
N CYS A 204 16.60 16.66 0.29
CA CYS A 204 17.25 15.96 1.38
C CYS A 204 18.69 16.49 1.62
N ASP A 205 19.00 16.75 2.89
CA ASP A 205 20.33 17.10 3.37
C ASP A 205 20.60 16.37 4.71
N PRO A 206 21.53 15.39 4.75
CA PRO A 206 22.36 14.87 3.68
C PRO A 206 21.55 14.18 2.56
N LYS A 207 22.10 14.19 1.32
CA LYS A 207 21.48 13.47 0.20
C LYS A 207 21.56 11.97 0.38
N PRO A 208 20.55 11.19 -0.08
CA PRO A 208 20.62 9.74 -0.07
C PRO A 208 21.73 9.23 -1.00
N GLU A 209 22.41 8.15 -0.59
CA GLU A 209 23.42 7.44 -1.38
C GLU A 209 22.79 6.39 -2.31
N PHE A 210 21.59 5.93 -1.95
CA PHE A 210 20.77 4.99 -2.71
C PHE A 210 19.29 5.33 -2.53
N VAL A 211 18.48 5.14 -3.58
CA VAL A 211 17.06 5.47 -3.58
C VAL A 211 16.20 4.24 -3.89
N LEU A 212 15.19 3.99 -3.06
CA LEU A 212 14.11 3.05 -3.28
C LEU A 212 12.85 3.82 -3.66
N THR A 213 12.16 3.46 -4.74
CA THR A 213 10.92 4.13 -5.16
C THR A 213 9.74 3.17 -5.21
N ASP A 214 8.51 3.65 -4.98
CA ASP A 214 7.31 2.87 -5.30
C ASP A 214 7.08 2.84 -6.80
N ALA A 215 7.49 1.72 -7.43
CA ALA A 215 7.32 1.34 -8.84
C ALA A 215 7.82 2.35 -9.90
N MET A 216 8.35 3.52 -9.54
CA MET A 216 8.75 4.57 -10.47
C MET A 216 10.27 4.56 -10.74
N LYS A 217 10.65 4.49 -12.00
CA LYS A 217 12.05 4.66 -12.43
C LYS A 217 12.33 6.14 -12.70
N LEU A 218 13.33 6.68 -12.02
CA LEU A 218 13.80 8.06 -12.19
C LEU A 218 15.13 8.07 -12.97
N ASP A 219 15.37 9.18 -13.64
CA ASP A 219 16.64 9.44 -14.34
C ASP A 219 17.45 10.43 -13.48
N ILE A 220 18.26 9.88 -12.59
CA ILE A 220 19.11 10.59 -11.62
C ILE A 220 20.45 9.89 -11.47
N ASP A 221 21.48 10.62 -11.04
CA ASP A 221 22.83 10.08 -10.85
C ASP A 221 22.97 9.15 -9.61
N ILE A 222 21.97 9.15 -8.71
CA ILE A 222 21.98 8.28 -7.53
C ILE A 222 21.46 6.89 -7.93
N PRO A 223 22.12 5.78 -7.49
CA PRO A 223 21.63 4.44 -7.74
C PRO A 223 20.19 4.25 -7.22
N ILE A 224 19.32 3.63 -8.03
CA ILE A 224 17.89 3.52 -7.76
C ILE A 224 17.38 2.10 -7.98
N THR A 225 16.44 1.67 -7.14
CA THR A 225 15.67 0.45 -7.33
C THR A 225 14.18 0.73 -7.19
N PRO A 226 13.39 0.57 -8.26
CA PRO A 226 11.94 0.62 -8.20
C PRO A 226 11.39 -0.68 -7.62
N ILE A 227 10.51 -0.58 -6.63
CA ILE A 227 9.90 -1.71 -5.92
C ILE A 227 8.39 -1.66 -6.14
N ILE A 228 7.82 -2.67 -6.79
CA ILE A 228 6.37 -2.77 -6.94
C ILE A 228 5.72 -2.99 -5.58
N LYS A 229 4.79 -2.11 -5.20
CA LYS A 229 4.18 -2.01 -3.87
C LYS A 229 5.24 -1.77 -2.79
N GLY A 230 6.13 -0.85 -3.06
CA GLY A 230 7.24 -0.47 -2.18
C GLY A 230 6.74 0.07 -0.85
N ASP A 231 5.61 0.76 -0.85
CA ASP A 231 4.89 1.26 0.34
C ASP A 231 4.47 0.18 1.35
N LEU A 232 4.47 -1.10 0.94
CA LEU A 232 4.23 -2.26 1.80
C LEU A 232 5.51 -3.02 2.18
N LYS A 233 6.60 -2.88 1.41
CA LYS A 233 7.78 -3.75 1.47
C LYS A 233 9.05 -3.07 1.98
N SER A 234 9.06 -1.74 2.00
CA SER A 234 10.20 -0.91 2.42
C SER A 234 9.73 0.12 3.44
N ILE A 235 10.39 0.13 4.59
CA ILE A 235 10.04 1.05 5.69
C ILE A 235 10.28 2.51 5.31
N THR A 236 11.33 2.78 4.52
CA THR A 236 11.63 4.14 4.06
C THR A 236 10.60 4.63 3.04
N ILE A 237 10.10 3.76 2.14
CA ILE A 237 9.01 4.09 1.22
C ILE A 237 7.69 4.28 1.98
N SER A 238 7.39 3.42 2.99
CA SER A 238 6.21 3.57 3.86
C SER A 238 6.22 4.93 4.57
N ALA A 239 7.38 5.36 5.07
CA ALA A 239 7.53 6.67 5.71
C ALA A 239 7.32 7.82 4.71
N ALA A 240 7.89 7.73 3.51
CA ALA A 240 7.67 8.71 2.44
C ALA A 240 6.18 8.79 2.05
N SER A 241 5.49 7.65 1.94
CA SER A 241 4.05 7.57 1.67
C SER A 241 3.24 8.38 2.68
N VAL A 242 3.52 8.24 3.98
CA VAL A 242 2.85 9.01 5.02
C VAL A 242 3.16 10.50 4.89
N LEU A 243 4.43 10.87 4.67
CA LEU A 243 4.83 12.27 4.51
C LEU A 243 4.13 12.94 3.31
N ALA A 244 4.12 12.29 2.17
CA ALA A 244 3.44 12.79 0.97
C ALA A 244 1.93 12.90 1.20
N LYS A 245 1.30 11.85 1.75
CA LYS A 245 -0.15 11.78 1.96
C LYS A 245 -0.66 12.85 2.91
N VAL A 246 -0.05 12.99 4.08
CA VAL A 246 -0.48 14.01 5.08
C VAL A 246 -0.26 15.41 4.54
N THR A 247 0.87 15.66 3.86
CA THR A 247 1.15 16.96 3.26
C THR A 247 0.06 17.34 2.25
N ARG A 248 -0.27 16.43 1.33
CA ARG A 248 -1.30 16.70 0.32
C ARG A 248 -2.69 16.85 0.92
N ASP A 249 -3.07 15.98 1.86
CA ASP A 249 -4.39 16.06 2.50
C ASP A 249 -4.57 17.41 3.22
N ARG A 250 -3.56 17.91 3.91
CA ARG A 250 -3.59 19.24 4.54
C ARG A 250 -3.77 20.37 3.49
N MET A 251 -3.14 20.24 2.31
CA MET A 251 -3.36 21.21 1.21
C MET A 251 -4.81 21.15 0.70
N MET A 252 -5.39 19.95 0.57
CA MET A 252 -6.78 19.79 0.16
C MET A 252 -7.77 20.32 1.21
N TYR A 253 -7.44 20.22 2.50
CA TYR A 253 -8.26 20.80 3.57
C TYR A 253 -8.25 22.35 3.55
N GLU A 254 -7.11 22.96 3.25
CA GLU A 254 -7.06 24.41 3.04
C GLU A 254 -7.86 24.83 1.81
N LEU A 255 -7.81 24.05 0.74
CA LEU A 255 -8.59 24.29 -0.47
C LEU A 255 -10.11 24.15 -0.22
N ASP A 256 -10.51 23.21 0.63
CA ASP A 256 -11.91 23.02 1.04
C ASP A 256 -12.48 24.24 1.77
N LYS A 257 -11.67 24.90 2.62
CA LYS A 257 -12.07 26.15 3.29
C LYS A 257 -12.36 27.26 2.29
N LYS A 258 -11.58 27.31 1.19
CA LYS A 258 -11.74 28.31 0.13
C LYS A 258 -12.94 27.99 -0.77
N TYR A 259 -13.19 26.70 -1.03
CA TYR A 259 -14.23 26.22 -1.95
C TYR A 259 -15.06 25.08 -1.34
N PRO A 260 -15.84 25.35 -0.28
CA PRO A 260 -16.53 24.28 0.49
C PRO A 260 -17.59 23.52 -0.32
N MET A 261 -18.07 24.09 -1.44
CA MET A 261 -19.06 23.46 -2.31
C MET A 261 -18.55 22.20 -3.02
N TYR A 262 -17.23 21.99 -3.13
CA TYR A 262 -16.64 20.81 -3.82
C TYR A 262 -16.33 19.66 -2.86
N ASP A 263 -16.41 19.85 -1.53
CA ASP A 263 -16.17 18.82 -0.51
C ASP A 263 -14.78 18.19 -0.58
N PHE A 264 -13.74 19.00 -0.85
CA PHE A 264 -12.36 18.54 -0.98
C PHE A 264 -11.82 17.90 0.30
N LYS A 265 -12.37 18.25 1.44
CA LYS A 265 -12.03 17.61 2.71
C LYS A 265 -12.34 16.11 2.71
N SER A 266 -13.46 15.70 2.07
CA SER A 266 -13.85 14.29 2.01
C SER A 266 -13.26 13.57 0.80
N ASN A 267 -13.33 14.20 -0.38
CA ASN A 267 -12.94 13.54 -1.63
C ASN A 267 -11.49 13.75 -2.03
N VAL A 268 -10.75 14.63 -1.37
CA VAL A 268 -9.35 15.02 -1.64
C VAL A 268 -9.05 15.26 -3.13
N GLY A 269 -10.08 15.76 -3.84
CA GLY A 269 -10.02 16.10 -5.26
C GLY A 269 -10.32 14.95 -6.24
N TYR A 270 -10.69 13.75 -5.77
CA TYR A 270 -11.07 12.64 -6.64
C TYR A 270 -12.45 12.87 -7.31
N PRO A 271 -12.72 12.27 -8.49
CA PRO A 271 -13.96 12.43 -9.26
C PRO A 271 -15.12 11.66 -8.61
N THR A 272 -15.49 12.02 -7.39
CA THR A 272 -16.70 11.49 -6.75
C THR A 272 -17.95 12.11 -7.40
N LYS A 273 -19.09 11.44 -7.30
CA LYS A 273 -20.37 11.95 -7.80
C LYS A 273 -20.62 13.39 -7.32
N LYS A 274 -20.40 13.66 -6.02
CA LYS A 274 -20.58 14.99 -5.43
C LYS A 274 -19.63 16.03 -6.02
N HIS A 275 -18.37 15.66 -6.31
CA HIS A 275 -17.40 16.55 -6.94
C HIS A 275 -17.80 16.89 -8.39
N LEU A 276 -18.25 15.91 -9.17
CA LEU A 276 -18.70 16.11 -10.54
C LEU A 276 -19.97 16.97 -10.58
N GLU A 277 -20.96 16.73 -9.72
CA GLU A 277 -22.15 17.57 -9.58
C GLU A 277 -21.79 19.02 -9.20
N ALA A 278 -20.75 19.20 -8.37
CA ALA A 278 -20.26 20.54 -8.02
C ALA A 278 -19.61 21.25 -9.21
N ILE A 279 -18.85 20.53 -10.05
CA ILE A 279 -18.29 21.07 -11.30
C ILE A 279 -19.42 21.54 -12.25
N GLU A 280 -20.45 20.72 -12.44
CA GLU A 280 -21.60 21.07 -13.28
C GLU A 280 -22.30 22.33 -12.76
N LYS A 281 -22.49 22.44 -11.46
CA LYS A 281 -23.27 23.52 -10.84
C LYS A 281 -22.50 24.83 -10.65
N TYR A 282 -21.23 24.72 -10.24
CA TYR A 282 -20.43 25.90 -9.84
C TYR A 282 -19.26 26.19 -10.80
N GLY A 283 -19.04 25.30 -11.76
CA GLY A 283 -17.90 25.42 -12.70
C GLY A 283 -16.62 24.81 -12.16
N ILE A 284 -15.53 25.10 -12.83
CA ILE A 284 -14.18 24.73 -12.41
C ILE A 284 -13.50 25.87 -11.68
N ILE A 285 -12.57 25.55 -10.81
CA ILE A 285 -11.68 26.51 -10.12
C ILE A 285 -10.26 26.47 -10.74
N PRO A 286 -9.41 27.48 -10.48
CA PRO A 286 -8.05 27.52 -11.03
C PRO A 286 -7.20 26.30 -10.74
N GLU A 287 -7.45 25.63 -9.64
CA GLU A 287 -6.74 24.46 -9.17
C GLU A 287 -7.20 23.14 -9.81
N HIS A 288 -8.22 23.16 -10.73
CA HIS A 288 -8.59 22.00 -11.54
C HIS A 288 -7.56 21.72 -12.63
N ARG A 289 -7.31 20.43 -12.86
CA ARG A 289 -6.44 19.93 -13.92
C ARG A 289 -7.22 19.86 -15.23
N ARG A 290 -6.95 20.79 -16.12
CA ARG A 290 -7.71 20.97 -17.36
C ARG A 290 -7.55 19.83 -18.37
N SER A 291 -6.42 19.12 -18.31
CA SER A 291 -6.11 17.96 -19.16
C SER A 291 -6.80 16.65 -18.71
N TYR A 292 -7.49 16.64 -17.57
CA TYR A 292 -8.19 15.45 -17.07
C TYR A 292 -9.61 15.36 -17.63
N GLY A 293 -9.99 14.14 -18.16
CA GLY A 293 -11.22 13.90 -18.87
C GLY A 293 -12.47 14.65 -18.34
N PRO A 294 -12.90 14.43 -17.08
CA PRO A 294 -14.11 15.10 -16.58
C PRO A 294 -14.05 16.64 -16.57
N VAL A 295 -12.83 17.22 -16.45
CA VAL A 295 -12.63 18.68 -16.49
C VAL A 295 -12.54 19.16 -17.95
N ALA A 296 -11.86 18.41 -18.82
CA ALA A 296 -11.79 18.69 -20.25
C ALA A 296 -13.18 18.65 -20.90
N ASP A 297 -13.97 17.59 -20.62
CA ASP A 297 -15.33 17.43 -21.13
C ASP A 297 -16.24 18.60 -20.72
N TYR A 298 -16.11 19.08 -19.47
CA TYR A 298 -16.85 20.26 -19.01
C TYR A 298 -16.47 21.53 -19.76
N LEU A 299 -15.19 21.70 -20.12
CA LEU A 299 -14.72 22.88 -20.86
C LEU A 299 -15.19 22.83 -22.31
N GLU A 300 -15.09 21.69 -22.99
CA GLU A 300 -15.56 21.49 -24.38
C GLU A 300 -17.06 21.72 -24.50
N GLY A 301 -17.89 21.18 -23.59
CA GLY A 301 -19.32 21.37 -23.57
C GLY A 301 -19.79 22.83 -23.33
N LYS A 302 -18.88 23.71 -22.83
CA LYS A 302 -19.15 25.16 -22.74
C LYS A 302 -18.80 25.92 -24.01
N ASP A 303 -17.78 25.52 -24.74
CA ASP A 303 -17.37 26.16 -25.97
C ASP A 303 -18.45 25.95 -27.08
N ASP A 304 -19.09 24.76 -27.10
CA ASP A 304 -20.21 24.46 -28.02
C ASP A 304 -21.49 25.29 -27.74
N ASN A 305 -21.63 25.86 -26.52
CA ASN A 305 -22.78 26.71 -26.16
C ASN A 305 -22.51 28.22 -26.30
N CYS A 306 -21.30 28.62 -26.68
CA CYS A 306 -20.98 30.04 -26.89
C CYS A 306 -21.16 30.51 -28.34
N ASP A 307 -21.47 29.61 -29.30
CA ASP A 307 -21.65 29.91 -30.71
C ASP A 307 -23.15 29.98 -31.14
N LEU A 308 -24.07 30.17 -30.18
CA LEU A 308 -25.49 30.44 -30.40
C LEU A 308 -25.85 31.83 -29.84
#